data_15a402ec90057b54bdaa96454b120b4c
#
_entry.id   15a402ec90057b54bdaa96454b120b4c
#
_cell.length_a   1.000
_cell.length_b   1.000
_cell.length_c   1.000
_cell.angle_alpha   90.00
_cell.angle_beta   90.00
_cell.angle_gamma   90.00
#
_symmetry.space_group_name_H-M   'P 1'
#
loop_
_entity.id
_entity.type
_entity.pdbx_description
1 polymer ?
#
loop_
_entity_poly.entity_id
_entity_poly.type
_entity_poly.pdbx_seq_one_letter_code
_entity_poly.pdbx_strand_id
1 'polypeptide(L)'
;MSLDSASSQQKVPAHAPTATVQVIGARWAVAAGHPLAAEAAARVLAAGGNAIDAGCAAGLALGVVHPDMVSVAGVAPILVHLARAGETFEVSGVGPYPRATTAAYFRERHQGQIPPGLPRTVVPASPDAWCAALARWGTMSFADVATAAIEHAERGFPVSQFSAYQMGANADKYRRWPTSTALYLRDGRAYRLGEILVQRELGETLRRMVRAEARAGGDRAAGVSAARDEFYRGETARRIAEFHRAEDGPLVYDDLAGFSVEVAPALRARFGAYEVAACGFWCQGPVLLQMLNLLDGVDLAALGHNSPAYLHRLVETVKIAFADRDAWYGDPHFVKVPADGLLSKAYAAARRALFDAGRALPDMPAAGDPYRLAAAKSRESALPLAGGSAAEPASLDTSYVAVVDAEGNGFSATPSDPNVDSPVVAGVGCVVSPRGSQGWLDPVHASVVAPGKRPRLTPAPAMAFKDGRLFMPFGTPGGDVQQQAMLQVFLNLTV
;
A
#
# COMPACT_ATOMS: atom_id res chain seq x y z
N MET A 1 -0.08 -57.26 20.23
CA MET A 1 -0.59 -55.99 20.82
C MET A 1 -0.64 -54.96 19.69
N SER A 2 -1.77 -54.86 19.05
CA SER A 2 -2.02 -54.01 17.86
C SER A 2 -2.45 -52.65 18.38
N LEU A 3 -1.76 -51.62 17.93
CA LEU A 3 -2.13 -50.21 18.19
C LEU A 3 -2.90 -49.72 16.96
N ASP A 4 -4.21 -49.84 17.01
CA ASP A 4 -5.12 -49.12 16.13
C ASP A 4 -5.18 -47.64 16.56
N SER A 5 -4.45 -46.79 15.85
CA SER A 5 -4.63 -45.34 15.93
C SER A 5 -5.67 -44.92 14.91
N ALA A 6 -6.94 -44.85 15.31
CA ALA A 6 -7.99 -44.24 14.54
C ALA A 6 -7.72 -42.69 14.50
N SER A 7 -7.11 -42.25 13.41
CA SER A 7 -7.07 -40.83 13.08
C SER A 7 -8.50 -40.34 12.77
N SER A 8 -9.12 -39.63 13.67
CA SER A 8 -10.34 -38.88 13.40
C SER A 8 -10.03 -37.78 12.39
N GLN A 9 -10.15 -38.11 11.11
CA GLN A 9 -10.25 -37.11 10.07
C GLN A 9 -11.51 -36.28 10.36
N GLN A 10 -11.33 -35.11 10.95
CA GLN A 10 -12.38 -34.11 10.98
C GLN A 10 -12.79 -33.84 9.52
N LYS A 11 -13.95 -34.33 9.12
CA LYS A 11 -14.56 -33.99 7.84
C LYS A 11 -14.74 -32.48 7.84
N VAL A 12 -13.92 -31.76 7.09
CA VAL A 12 -14.19 -30.37 6.74
C VAL A 12 -15.59 -30.34 6.14
N PRO A 13 -16.54 -29.57 6.71
CA PRO A 13 -17.88 -29.50 6.15
C PRO A 13 -17.77 -29.12 4.67
N ALA A 14 -18.46 -29.84 3.80
CA ALA A 14 -18.61 -29.41 2.41
C ALA A 14 -19.03 -27.94 2.44
N HIS A 15 -18.24 -27.08 1.78
CA HIS A 15 -18.46 -25.65 1.77
C HIS A 15 -19.93 -25.39 1.45
N ALA A 16 -20.69 -24.94 2.45
CA ALA A 16 -21.85 -24.14 2.14
C ALA A 16 -21.34 -23.00 1.23
N PRO A 17 -22.00 -22.72 0.08
CA PRO A 17 -21.60 -21.59 -0.74
C PRO A 17 -21.54 -20.39 0.21
N THR A 18 -20.33 -19.88 0.44
CA THR A 18 -20.18 -18.58 1.09
C THR A 18 -20.90 -17.64 0.14
N ALA A 19 -22.15 -17.36 0.42
CA ALA A 19 -22.91 -16.35 -0.29
C ALA A 19 -22.24 -15.01 0.07
N THR A 20 -21.16 -14.70 -0.61
CA THR A 20 -20.64 -13.34 -0.68
C THR A 20 -21.77 -12.53 -1.26
N VAL A 21 -22.36 -11.67 -0.43
CA VAL A 21 -23.46 -10.81 -0.87
C VAL A 21 -22.94 -9.99 -2.03
N GLN A 22 -23.43 -10.27 -3.24
CA GLN A 22 -23.13 -9.45 -4.40
C GLN A 22 -23.79 -8.10 -4.20
N VAL A 23 -22.98 -7.04 -4.10
CA VAL A 23 -23.47 -5.66 -4.03
C VAL A 23 -23.50 -5.09 -5.44
N ILE A 24 -24.67 -4.67 -5.90
CA ILE A 24 -24.86 -4.06 -7.22
C ILE A 24 -25.32 -2.64 -7.02
N GLY A 25 -24.57 -1.67 -7.54
CA GLY A 25 -24.91 -0.25 -7.56
C GLY A 25 -25.34 0.20 -8.96
N ALA A 26 -26.37 1.04 -9.05
CA ALA A 26 -26.82 1.64 -10.31
C ALA A 26 -26.10 2.96 -10.65
N ARG A 27 -25.53 3.64 -9.67
CA ARG A 27 -24.88 4.95 -9.84
C ARG A 27 -23.43 4.95 -9.43
N TRP A 28 -23.06 4.19 -8.42
CA TRP A 28 -21.69 4.10 -7.90
C TRP A 28 -21.50 2.78 -7.16
N ALA A 29 -20.24 2.40 -6.97
CA ALA A 29 -19.86 1.27 -6.15
C ALA A 29 -18.63 1.62 -5.31
N VAL A 30 -18.59 1.08 -4.08
CA VAL A 30 -17.51 1.24 -3.11
C VAL A 30 -17.11 -0.12 -2.56
N ALA A 31 -15.81 -0.35 -2.45
CA ALA A 31 -15.25 -1.43 -1.64
C ALA A 31 -14.12 -0.85 -0.76
N ALA A 32 -14.13 -1.18 0.52
CA ALA A 32 -13.07 -0.78 1.45
C ALA A 32 -12.80 -1.90 2.46
N GLY A 33 -11.59 -1.96 3.00
CA GLY A 33 -11.17 -2.99 3.94
C GLY A 33 -11.87 -2.95 5.31
N HIS A 34 -12.71 -1.93 5.56
CA HIS A 34 -13.53 -1.82 6.77
C HIS A 34 -14.93 -1.26 6.44
N PRO A 35 -16.03 -1.81 6.99
CA PRO A 35 -17.39 -1.35 6.68
C PRO A 35 -17.63 0.14 6.95
N LEU A 36 -17.11 0.69 8.04
CA LEU A 36 -17.23 2.11 8.37
C LEU A 36 -16.49 3.02 7.38
N ALA A 37 -15.43 2.54 6.76
CA ALA A 37 -14.74 3.28 5.70
C ALA A 37 -15.55 3.24 4.38
N ALA A 38 -16.17 2.11 4.04
CA ALA A 38 -17.09 2.03 2.91
C ALA A 38 -18.32 2.93 3.12
N GLU A 39 -18.84 3.02 4.33
CA GLU A 39 -19.90 3.95 4.71
C GLU A 39 -19.48 5.41 4.54
N ALA A 40 -18.28 5.79 4.98
CA ALA A 40 -17.73 7.14 4.80
C ALA A 40 -17.72 7.56 3.32
N ALA A 41 -17.24 6.67 2.43
CA ALA A 41 -17.29 6.91 0.99
C ALA A 41 -18.72 7.02 0.45
N ALA A 42 -19.61 6.14 0.88
CA ALA A 42 -21.01 6.15 0.45
C ALA A 42 -21.74 7.44 0.86
N ARG A 43 -21.47 7.97 2.07
CA ARG A 43 -22.02 9.27 2.52
C ARG A 43 -21.56 10.41 1.59
N VAL A 44 -20.29 10.44 1.21
CA VAL A 44 -19.72 11.44 0.30
C VAL A 44 -20.38 11.36 -1.09
N LEU A 45 -20.51 10.16 -1.68
CA LEU A 45 -21.18 9.97 -2.96
C LEU A 45 -22.65 10.34 -2.91
N ALA A 46 -23.34 10.02 -1.82
CA ALA A 46 -24.75 10.40 -1.61
C ALA A 46 -24.94 11.92 -1.47
N ALA A 47 -23.94 12.63 -0.96
CA ALA A 47 -23.91 14.08 -0.86
C ALA A 47 -23.49 14.79 -2.16
N GLY A 48 -23.19 14.06 -3.24
CA GLY A 48 -22.84 14.60 -4.56
C GLY A 48 -21.35 14.72 -4.83
N GLY A 49 -20.48 14.16 -3.96
CA GLY A 49 -19.04 14.02 -4.23
C GLY A 49 -18.76 13.00 -5.32
N ASN A 50 -17.59 13.09 -5.94
CA ASN A 50 -17.11 12.17 -6.96
C ASN A 50 -16.31 10.99 -6.37
N ALA A 51 -15.79 10.09 -7.23
CA ALA A 51 -15.01 8.94 -6.81
C ALA A 51 -13.76 9.32 -6.02
N ILE A 52 -13.16 10.48 -6.29
CA ILE A 52 -11.94 10.95 -5.63
C ILE A 52 -12.25 11.44 -4.22
N ASP A 53 -13.31 12.23 -4.06
CA ASP A 53 -13.80 12.68 -2.74
C ASP A 53 -14.12 11.48 -1.83
N ALA A 54 -14.86 10.51 -2.37
CA ALA A 54 -15.27 9.31 -1.67
C ALA A 54 -14.07 8.40 -1.32
N GLY A 55 -13.13 8.26 -2.24
CA GLY A 55 -11.89 7.50 -2.01
C GLY A 55 -11.03 8.10 -0.91
N CYS A 56 -10.88 9.43 -0.90
CA CYS A 56 -10.18 10.16 0.17
C CYS A 56 -10.89 9.99 1.52
N ALA A 57 -12.22 10.10 1.56
CA ALA A 57 -12.99 9.90 2.78
C ALA A 57 -12.84 8.48 3.35
N ALA A 58 -12.91 7.45 2.50
CA ALA A 58 -12.64 6.08 2.92
C ALA A 58 -11.21 5.88 3.43
N GLY A 59 -10.22 6.46 2.74
CA GLY A 59 -8.81 6.37 3.12
C GLY A 59 -8.51 7.01 4.48
N LEU A 60 -9.04 8.19 4.73
CA LEU A 60 -8.95 8.86 6.04
C LEU A 60 -9.67 8.06 7.13
N ALA A 61 -10.87 7.54 6.84
CA ALA A 61 -11.61 6.72 7.78
C ALA A 61 -10.86 5.42 8.11
N LEU A 62 -10.22 4.74 7.13
CA LEU A 62 -9.40 3.55 7.38
C LEU A 62 -8.27 3.82 8.37
N GLY A 63 -7.59 4.97 8.27
CA GLY A 63 -6.55 5.36 9.22
C GLY A 63 -7.03 5.53 10.67
N VAL A 64 -8.35 5.61 10.87
CA VAL A 64 -8.99 5.69 12.18
C VAL A 64 -9.55 4.34 12.60
N VAL A 65 -10.39 3.72 11.75
CA VAL A 65 -11.19 2.53 12.14
C VAL A 65 -10.47 1.20 11.92
N HIS A 66 -9.32 1.22 11.26
CA HIS A 66 -8.50 0.03 10.96
C HIS A 66 -7.02 0.26 11.32
N PRO A 67 -6.73 0.71 12.56
CA PRO A 67 -5.38 1.18 12.95
C PRO A 67 -4.34 0.06 12.99
N ASP A 68 -4.75 -1.19 13.07
CA ASP A 68 -3.90 -2.38 12.96
C ASP A 68 -3.38 -2.63 11.54
N MET A 69 -3.93 -1.93 10.53
CA MET A 69 -3.57 -2.07 9.12
C MET A 69 -3.13 -0.76 8.46
N VAL A 70 -3.63 0.39 8.92
CA VAL A 70 -3.45 1.70 8.28
C VAL A 70 -3.21 2.79 9.32
N SER A 71 -2.21 3.64 9.09
CA SER A 71 -2.03 4.88 9.84
C SER A 71 -2.43 6.10 9.00
N VAL A 72 -3.04 7.11 9.66
CA VAL A 72 -3.26 8.42 9.02
C VAL A 72 -1.94 9.06 8.58
N ALA A 73 -0.86 8.88 9.34
CA ALA A 73 0.48 9.35 8.99
C ALA A 73 1.33 8.25 8.32
N GLY A 74 0.70 7.37 7.54
CA GLY A 74 1.31 6.24 6.85
C GLY A 74 1.65 6.51 5.39
N VAL A 75 1.48 5.47 4.57
CA VAL A 75 1.61 5.48 3.12
C VAL A 75 0.25 5.27 2.44
N ALA A 76 0.06 5.82 1.24
CA ALA A 76 -1.15 5.66 0.45
C ALA A 76 -0.88 5.80 -1.05
N PRO A 77 -0.36 4.79 -1.74
CA PRO A 77 -0.35 4.76 -3.20
C PRO A 77 -1.77 4.87 -3.75
N ILE A 78 -1.98 5.76 -4.72
CA ILE A 78 -3.30 6.01 -5.29
C ILE A 78 -3.21 5.95 -6.82
N LEU A 79 -4.23 5.38 -7.45
CA LEU A 79 -4.57 5.58 -8.86
C LEU A 79 -5.91 6.32 -8.94
N VAL A 80 -5.96 7.31 -9.82
CA VAL A 80 -7.17 8.06 -10.17
C VAL A 80 -7.42 7.92 -11.66
N HIS A 81 -8.61 7.49 -12.05
CA HIS A 81 -9.05 7.51 -13.44
C HIS A 81 -10.13 8.58 -13.65
N LEU A 82 -9.91 9.42 -14.64
CA LEU A 82 -10.83 10.47 -15.08
C LEU A 82 -11.52 10.03 -16.38
N ALA A 83 -12.73 9.52 -16.25
CA ALA A 83 -13.44 8.88 -17.38
C ALA A 83 -13.63 9.81 -18.57
N ARG A 84 -13.97 11.09 -18.35
CA ARG A 84 -14.18 12.08 -19.40
C ARG A 84 -12.90 12.39 -20.20
N ALA A 85 -11.74 12.39 -19.52
CA ALA A 85 -10.44 12.63 -20.16
C ALA A 85 -9.83 11.34 -20.73
N GLY A 86 -10.25 10.17 -20.27
CA GLY A 86 -9.60 8.88 -20.57
C GLY A 86 -8.22 8.73 -19.92
N GLU A 87 -7.89 9.56 -18.93
CA GLU A 87 -6.59 9.62 -18.30
C GLU A 87 -6.56 8.90 -16.96
N THR A 88 -5.43 8.32 -16.65
CA THR A 88 -5.21 7.68 -15.35
C THR A 88 -3.88 8.15 -14.78
N PHE A 89 -3.94 8.65 -13.56
CA PHE A 89 -2.80 9.19 -12.83
C PHE A 89 -2.46 8.33 -11.62
N GLU A 90 -1.18 8.30 -11.27
CA GLU A 90 -0.71 7.83 -9.98
C GLU A 90 -0.39 9.00 -9.05
N VAL A 91 -0.59 8.80 -7.74
CA VAL A 91 -0.05 9.65 -6.69
C VAL A 91 0.93 8.81 -5.87
N SER A 92 2.18 9.28 -5.76
CA SER A 92 3.25 8.53 -5.09
C SER A 92 3.10 8.62 -3.57
N GLY A 93 2.23 7.79 -3.02
CA GLY A 93 1.89 7.80 -1.60
C GLY A 93 2.96 7.17 -0.69
N VAL A 94 4.25 7.36 -0.93
CA VAL A 94 5.36 6.95 -0.06
C VAL A 94 6.36 8.09 0.09
N GLY A 95 6.74 8.38 1.34
CA GLY A 95 7.76 9.40 1.62
C GLY A 95 9.17 8.84 1.67
N PRO A 96 10.18 9.73 1.60
CA PRO A 96 11.58 9.39 1.63
C PRO A 96 12.07 9.11 3.05
N TYR A 97 13.25 8.49 3.15
CA TYR A 97 14.01 8.48 4.40
C TYR A 97 14.38 9.90 4.83
N PRO A 98 14.33 10.20 6.14
CA PRO A 98 14.85 11.45 6.70
C PRO A 98 16.31 11.69 6.29
N ARG A 99 16.73 12.95 6.26
CA ARG A 99 18.12 13.32 5.90
C ARG A 99 19.17 12.70 6.82
N ALA A 100 18.83 12.41 8.06
CA ALA A 100 19.72 11.74 9.01
C ALA A 100 19.81 10.23 8.79
N THR A 101 18.95 9.61 7.98
CA THR A 101 18.86 8.15 7.84
C THR A 101 19.75 7.67 6.69
N THR A 102 20.88 7.04 7.04
CA THR A 102 21.84 6.47 6.10
C THR A 102 22.04 4.98 6.35
N ALA A 103 22.60 4.24 5.40
CA ALA A 103 23.03 2.87 5.65
C ALA A 103 24.12 2.77 6.75
N ALA A 104 24.97 3.81 6.90
CA ALA A 104 25.94 3.93 7.97
C ALA A 104 25.27 4.07 9.35
N TYR A 105 24.21 4.91 9.44
CA TYR A 105 23.40 5.05 10.65
C TYR A 105 22.95 3.69 11.21
N PHE A 106 22.44 2.80 10.35
CA PHE A 106 22.03 1.47 10.77
C PHE A 106 23.19 0.55 11.12
N ARG A 107 24.31 0.62 10.38
CA ARG A 107 25.50 -0.19 10.70
C ARG A 107 26.11 0.19 12.05
N GLU A 108 26.23 1.48 12.32
CA GLU A 108 26.92 2.00 13.51
C GLU A 108 26.05 1.94 14.77
N ARG A 109 24.76 2.28 14.64
CA ARG A 109 23.86 2.39 15.80
C ARG A 109 22.96 1.16 16.03
N HIS A 110 22.75 0.34 14.99
CA HIS A 110 21.79 -0.76 15.03
C HIS A 110 22.37 -2.10 14.52
N GLN A 111 23.70 -2.27 14.57
CA GLN A 111 24.36 -3.53 14.20
C GLN A 111 24.02 -4.03 12.78
N GLY A 112 23.80 -3.12 11.84
CA GLY A 112 23.44 -3.45 10.48
C GLY A 112 22.03 -3.99 10.29
N GLN A 113 21.10 -3.66 11.20
CA GLN A 113 19.70 -4.01 11.10
C GLN A 113 18.80 -2.77 11.05
N ILE A 114 17.61 -2.90 10.52
CA ILE A 114 16.57 -1.86 10.53
C ILE A 114 15.53 -2.24 11.60
N PRO A 115 15.72 -1.83 12.87
CA PRO A 115 14.89 -2.30 13.98
C PRO A 115 13.49 -1.69 13.95
N PRO A 116 12.51 -2.29 14.65
CA PRO A 116 11.23 -1.66 14.94
C PRO A 116 11.40 -0.34 15.70
N GLY A 117 10.43 0.56 15.55
CA GLY A 117 10.43 1.87 16.21
C GLY A 117 10.86 3.01 15.29
N LEU A 118 11.24 4.12 15.89
CA LEU A 118 11.56 5.36 15.18
C LEU A 118 12.71 5.25 14.17
N PRO A 119 13.73 4.39 14.33
CA PRO A 119 14.82 4.29 13.36
C PRO A 119 14.37 3.98 11.93
N ARG A 120 13.25 3.24 11.76
CA ARG A 120 12.69 2.88 10.44
C ARG A 120 11.70 3.90 9.87
N THR A 121 11.54 5.05 10.53
CA THR A 121 10.58 6.07 10.07
C THR A 121 10.98 6.63 8.70
N VAL A 122 9.98 6.78 7.82
CA VAL A 122 10.04 7.61 6.62
C VAL A 122 9.08 8.79 6.77
N VAL A 123 9.25 9.83 5.96
CA VAL A 123 8.31 10.95 5.93
C VAL A 123 6.90 10.41 5.64
N PRO A 124 5.87 10.73 6.45
CA PRO A 124 4.51 10.27 6.19
C PRO A 124 4.00 10.84 4.87
N ALA A 125 3.37 10.04 4.04
CA ALA A 125 2.93 10.47 2.72
C ALA A 125 1.41 10.48 2.54
N SER A 126 0.67 9.66 3.30
CA SER A 126 -0.77 9.52 3.09
C SER A 126 -1.56 10.82 3.27
N PRO A 127 -1.29 11.72 4.24
CA PRO A 127 -2.02 12.99 4.33
C PRO A 127 -1.87 13.87 3.08
N ASP A 128 -0.66 13.93 2.53
CA ASP A 128 -0.42 14.70 1.29
C ASP A 128 -1.02 14.00 0.07
N ALA A 129 -0.98 12.67 0.00
CA ALA A 129 -1.57 11.92 -1.10
C ALA A 129 -3.10 12.14 -1.20
N TRP A 130 -3.80 12.11 -0.05
CA TRP A 130 -5.23 12.44 -0.02
C TRP A 130 -5.49 13.89 -0.41
N CYS A 131 -4.76 14.85 0.16
CA CYS A 131 -4.91 16.27 -0.16
C CYS A 131 -4.57 16.57 -1.63
N ALA A 132 -3.52 15.97 -2.18
CA ALA A 132 -3.13 16.17 -3.58
C ALA A 132 -4.19 15.65 -4.56
N ALA A 133 -4.74 14.46 -4.30
CA ALA A 133 -5.82 13.90 -5.11
C ALA A 133 -7.09 14.77 -5.00
N LEU A 134 -7.48 15.13 -3.77
CA LEU A 134 -8.65 15.95 -3.50
C LEU A 134 -8.54 17.33 -4.14
N ALA A 135 -7.42 18.02 -3.96
CA ALA A 135 -7.21 19.37 -4.51
C ALA A 135 -7.28 19.39 -6.05
N ARG A 136 -6.72 18.36 -6.71
CA ARG A 136 -6.65 18.30 -8.18
C ARG A 136 -7.96 17.88 -8.83
N TRP A 137 -8.66 16.89 -8.28
CA TRP A 137 -9.75 16.19 -8.96
C TRP A 137 -11.01 16.03 -8.11
N GLY A 138 -10.94 16.33 -6.82
CA GLY A 138 -12.12 16.32 -5.96
C GLY A 138 -13.01 17.54 -6.19
N THR A 139 -14.22 17.46 -5.66
CA THR A 139 -15.26 18.50 -5.71
C THR A 139 -15.63 19.03 -4.34
N MET A 140 -15.31 18.29 -3.28
CA MET A 140 -15.62 18.60 -1.89
C MET A 140 -14.42 19.20 -1.14
N SER A 141 -14.67 19.82 0.00
CA SER A 141 -13.66 20.35 0.92
C SER A 141 -12.95 19.21 1.69
N PHE A 142 -11.80 19.50 2.29
CA PHE A 142 -11.17 18.56 3.23
C PHE A 142 -12.07 18.28 4.44
N ALA A 143 -12.77 19.30 4.93
CA ALA A 143 -13.73 19.17 6.04
C ALA A 143 -14.84 18.17 5.72
N ASP A 144 -15.41 18.21 4.50
CA ASP A 144 -16.45 17.28 4.07
C ASP A 144 -15.96 15.84 4.09
N VAL A 145 -14.80 15.58 3.46
CA VAL A 145 -14.26 14.21 3.34
C VAL A 145 -13.68 13.67 4.65
N ALA A 146 -13.23 14.53 5.56
CA ALA A 146 -12.69 14.13 6.85
C ALA A 146 -13.78 13.91 7.93
N THR A 147 -15.04 14.28 7.67
CA THR A 147 -16.12 14.28 8.67
C THR A 147 -16.28 12.92 9.36
N ALA A 148 -16.40 11.82 8.60
CA ALA A 148 -16.59 10.48 9.16
C ALA A 148 -15.36 10.02 9.98
N ALA A 149 -14.15 10.30 9.49
CA ALA A 149 -12.91 9.99 10.21
C ALA A 149 -12.84 10.71 11.57
N ILE A 150 -13.18 12.00 11.60
CA ILE A 150 -13.24 12.81 12.83
C ILE A 150 -14.30 12.26 13.78
N GLU A 151 -15.51 11.97 13.29
CA GLU A 151 -16.58 11.39 14.12
C GLU A 151 -16.15 10.09 14.79
N HIS A 152 -15.55 9.17 14.04
CA HIS A 152 -15.06 7.90 14.58
C HIS A 152 -13.88 8.09 15.55
N ALA A 153 -12.98 9.02 15.29
CA ALA A 153 -11.86 9.28 16.19
C ALA A 153 -12.32 9.86 17.53
N GLU A 154 -13.26 10.80 17.53
CA GLU A 154 -13.72 11.54 18.72
C GLU A 154 -14.77 10.78 19.54
N ARG A 155 -15.77 10.19 18.86
CA ARG A 155 -16.87 9.46 19.51
C ARG A 155 -16.53 7.99 19.73
N GLY A 156 -15.50 7.50 19.03
CA GLY A 156 -15.08 6.11 19.01
C GLY A 156 -15.86 5.25 18.04
N PHE A 157 -15.34 4.07 17.81
CA PHE A 157 -15.93 3.04 16.95
C PHE A 157 -15.78 1.67 17.59
N PRO A 158 -16.69 0.71 17.29
CA PRO A 158 -16.57 -0.65 17.79
C PRO A 158 -15.41 -1.38 17.15
N VAL A 159 -14.52 -1.94 17.97
CA VAL A 159 -13.40 -2.76 17.50
C VAL A 159 -13.92 -4.00 16.79
N SER A 160 -13.46 -4.26 15.58
CA SER A 160 -13.83 -5.43 14.78
C SER A 160 -13.23 -6.73 15.35
N GLN A 161 -13.74 -7.88 14.93
CA GLN A 161 -13.17 -9.17 15.34
C GLN A 161 -11.72 -9.31 14.88
N PHE A 162 -11.40 -8.87 13.67
CA PHE A 162 -10.05 -8.90 13.13
C PHE A 162 -9.11 -8.00 13.93
N SER A 163 -9.49 -6.74 14.18
CA SER A 163 -8.69 -5.80 14.96
C SER A 163 -8.48 -6.28 16.41
N ALA A 164 -9.52 -6.86 17.04
CA ALA A 164 -9.39 -7.45 18.37
C ALA A 164 -8.37 -8.60 18.41
N TYR A 165 -8.40 -9.47 17.40
CA TYR A 165 -7.42 -10.55 17.23
C TYR A 165 -6.00 -10.00 17.02
N GLN A 166 -5.82 -9.05 16.12
CA GLN A 166 -4.51 -8.43 15.82
C GLN A 166 -3.93 -7.71 17.04
N MET A 167 -4.75 -6.93 17.76
CA MET A 167 -4.34 -6.27 19.00
C MET A 167 -3.94 -7.28 20.07
N GLY A 168 -4.67 -8.41 20.19
CA GLY A 168 -4.33 -9.49 21.12
C GLY A 168 -3.01 -10.16 20.78
N ALA A 169 -2.82 -10.54 19.53
CA ALA A 169 -1.61 -11.18 19.02
C ALA A 169 -0.36 -10.28 19.14
N ASN A 170 -0.54 -8.96 19.08
CA ASN A 170 0.54 -7.98 19.15
C ASN A 170 0.61 -7.19 20.46
N ALA A 171 -0.07 -7.62 21.53
CA ALA A 171 -0.14 -6.89 22.79
C ALA A 171 1.25 -6.55 23.37
N ASP A 172 2.22 -7.48 23.27
CA ASP A 172 3.58 -7.27 23.73
C ASP A 172 4.35 -6.23 22.89
N LYS A 173 4.02 -6.09 21.62
CA LYS A 173 4.60 -5.03 20.77
C LYS A 173 4.12 -3.66 21.23
N TYR A 174 2.81 -3.48 21.53
CA TYR A 174 2.29 -2.22 22.06
C TYR A 174 2.92 -1.83 23.40
N ARG A 175 3.23 -2.81 24.27
CA ARG A 175 3.87 -2.56 25.58
C ARG A 175 5.29 -2.01 25.47
N ARG A 176 5.92 -2.06 24.30
CA ARG A 176 7.24 -1.47 24.06
C ARG A 176 7.22 0.06 24.19
N TRP A 177 6.07 0.69 23.97
CA TRP A 177 5.92 2.15 23.98
C TRP A 177 4.75 2.59 24.85
N PRO A 178 4.98 3.48 25.81
CA PRO A 178 3.92 3.97 26.72
C PRO A 178 2.72 4.58 25.97
N THR A 179 2.97 5.36 24.91
CA THR A 179 1.94 5.99 24.08
C THR A 179 1.06 5.00 23.35
N SER A 180 1.66 3.94 22.79
CA SER A 180 0.92 2.85 22.13
C SER A 180 0.13 2.01 23.13
N THR A 181 0.73 1.74 24.31
CA THR A 181 0.05 1.06 25.42
C THR A 181 -1.21 1.82 25.86
N ALA A 182 -1.08 3.13 26.07
CA ALA A 182 -2.19 3.98 26.52
C ALA A 182 -3.36 4.01 25.53
N LEU A 183 -3.09 3.94 24.22
CA LEU A 183 -4.12 4.02 23.18
C LEU A 183 -4.72 2.65 22.84
N TYR A 184 -3.88 1.63 22.64
CA TYR A 184 -4.30 0.34 22.06
C TYR A 184 -4.49 -0.79 23.10
N LEU A 185 -4.16 -0.55 24.36
CA LEU A 185 -4.44 -1.49 25.44
C LEU A 185 -5.36 -0.86 26.50
N ARG A 186 -6.54 -1.45 26.67
CA ARG A 186 -7.52 -1.03 27.68
C ARG A 186 -7.21 -1.76 29.01
N ASP A 187 -6.88 -1.03 30.05
CA ASP A 187 -6.52 -1.60 31.35
C ASP A 187 -5.41 -2.68 31.23
N GLY A 188 -4.40 -2.42 30.35
CA GLY A 188 -3.26 -3.32 30.10
C GLY A 188 -3.55 -4.55 29.22
N ARG A 189 -4.76 -4.72 28.72
CA ARG A 189 -5.17 -5.79 27.81
C ARG A 189 -5.62 -5.25 26.44
N ALA A 190 -5.56 -6.09 25.42
CA ALA A 190 -6.14 -5.78 24.11
C ALA A 190 -7.65 -5.52 24.20
N TYR A 191 -8.15 -4.65 23.31
CA TYR A 191 -9.58 -4.44 23.13
C TYR A 191 -10.25 -5.74 22.66
N ARG A 192 -11.49 -5.95 23.09
CA ARG A 192 -12.35 -7.05 22.65
C ARG A 192 -13.27 -6.61 21.53
N LEU A 193 -13.81 -7.58 20.80
CA LEU A 193 -14.86 -7.33 19.79
C LEU A 193 -15.98 -6.48 20.38
N GLY A 194 -16.33 -5.39 19.69
CA GLY A 194 -17.42 -4.49 20.05
C GLY A 194 -17.08 -3.45 21.13
N GLU A 195 -15.94 -3.54 21.80
CA GLU A 195 -15.51 -2.46 22.69
C GLU A 195 -15.17 -1.19 21.89
N ILE A 196 -15.48 -0.04 22.45
CA ILE A 196 -15.31 1.26 21.78
C ILE A 196 -13.88 1.75 21.96
N LEU A 197 -13.17 1.93 20.84
CA LEU A 197 -11.86 2.58 20.80
C LEU A 197 -12.05 4.05 20.42
N VAL A 198 -11.50 4.95 21.24
CA VAL A 198 -11.53 6.42 21.03
C VAL A 198 -10.12 6.92 20.81
N GLN A 199 -9.90 7.74 19.79
CA GLN A 199 -8.59 8.27 19.39
C GLN A 199 -8.63 9.82 19.39
N ARG A 200 -8.79 10.42 20.59
CA ARG A 200 -9.01 11.88 20.74
C ARG A 200 -7.91 12.74 20.13
N GLU A 201 -6.65 12.38 20.33
CA GLU A 201 -5.52 13.13 19.78
C GLU A 201 -5.50 13.10 18.23
N LEU A 202 -5.85 11.95 17.64
CA LEU A 202 -5.99 11.82 16.20
C LEU A 202 -7.17 12.67 15.66
N GLY A 203 -8.31 12.64 16.35
CA GLY A 203 -9.44 13.51 16.05
C GLY A 203 -9.05 15.00 16.07
N GLU A 204 -8.29 15.42 17.07
CA GLU A 204 -7.79 16.78 17.17
C GLU A 204 -6.79 17.13 16.06
N THR A 205 -5.95 16.18 15.64
CA THR A 205 -5.05 16.36 14.47
C THR A 205 -5.86 16.65 13.20
N LEU A 206 -6.87 15.85 12.91
CA LEU A 206 -7.75 16.07 11.75
C LEU A 206 -8.52 17.39 11.86
N ARG A 207 -8.97 17.76 13.07
CA ARG A 207 -9.63 19.06 13.29
C ARG A 207 -8.69 20.25 13.10
N ARG A 208 -7.39 20.13 13.45
CA ARG A 208 -6.42 21.18 13.14
C ARG A 208 -6.32 21.42 11.62
N MET A 209 -6.30 20.35 10.82
CA MET A 209 -6.31 20.45 9.36
C MET A 209 -7.59 21.12 8.83
N VAL A 210 -8.76 20.73 9.34
CA VAL A 210 -10.05 21.39 8.99
C VAL A 210 -10.05 22.86 9.37
N ARG A 211 -9.55 23.23 10.56
CA ARG A 211 -9.46 24.65 10.96
C ARG A 211 -8.48 25.44 10.09
N ALA A 212 -7.40 24.82 9.61
CA ALA A 212 -6.46 25.46 8.70
C ALA A 212 -7.13 25.72 7.34
N GLU A 213 -7.87 24.76 6.79
CA GLU A 213 -8.68 24.93 5.59
C GLU A 213 -9.66 26.11 5.75
N ALA A 214 -10.44 26.12 6.84
CA ALA A 214 -11.44 27.16 7.09
C ALA A 214 -10.84 28.57 7.20
N ARG A 215 -9.59 28.69 7.67
CA ARG A 215 -8.88 29.97 7.81
C ARG A 215 -8.19 30.44 6.54
N ALA A 216 -7.92 29.57 5.59
CA ALA A 216 -7.10 29.90 4.42
C ALA A 216 -7.76 30.93 3.51
N GLY A 217 -9.10 30.93 3.43
CA GLY A 217 -9.81 31.70 2.40
C GLY A 217 -9.48 31.17 0.98
N GLY A 218 -9.96 31.88 -0.04
CA GLY A 218 -9.71 31.50 -1.42
C GLY A 218 -10.63 30.39 -1.93
N ASP A 219 -10.14 29.66 -2.94
CA ASP A 219 -10.90 28.56 -3.53
C ASP A 219 -10.71 27.25 -2.74
N ARG A 220 -11.48 26.24 -3.11
CA ARG A 220 -11.44 24.90 -2.50
C ARG A 220 -10.03 24.30 -2.49
N ALA A 221 -9.29 24.40 -3.59
CA ALA A 221 -7.97 23.80 -3.71
C ALA A 221 -6.95 24.49 -2.77
N ALA A 222 -7.05 25.81 -2.61
CA ALA A 222 -6.26 26.56 -1.62
C ALA A 222 -6.58 26.13 -0.19
N GLY A 223 -7.87 25.91 0.12
CA GLY A 223 -8.31 25.39 1.42
C GLY A 223 -7.73 24.00 1.71
N VAL A 224 -7.84 23.06 0.77
CA VAL A 224 -7.26 21.72 0.89
C VAL A 224 -5.73 21.77 1.06
N SER A 225 -5.06 22.67 0.34
CA SER A 225 -3.61 22.90 0.47
C SER A 225 -3.24 23.42 1.87
N ALA A 226 -4.06 24.30 2.45
CA ALA A 226 -3.86 24.78 3.82
C ALA A 226 -4.07 23.67 4.88
N ALA A 227 -5.05 22.80 4.68
CA ALA A 227 -5.21 21.60 5.52
C ALA A 227 -3.96 20.71 5.46
N ARG A 228 -3.44 20.47 4.28
CA ARG A 228 -2.17 19.75 4.07
C ARG A 228 -1.00 20.43 4.79
N ASP A 229 -0.88 21.74 4.65
CA ASP A 229 0.24 22.50 5.24
C ASP A 229 0.19 22.54 6.78
N GLU A 230 -1.00 22.43 7.40
CA GLU A 230 -1.09 22.22 8.85
C GLU A 230 -0.40 20.92 9.27
N PHE A 231 -0.54 19.85 8.50
CA PHE A 231 0.12 18.57 8.83
C PHE A 231 1.63 18.65 8.65
N TYR A 232 2.13 19.27 7.57
CA TYR A 232 3.55 19.23 7.19
C TYR A 232 4.37 20.43 7.63
N ARG A 233 3.73 21.56 7.92
CA ARG A 233 4.40 22.83 8.29
C ARG A 233 3.81 23.48 9.55
N GLY A 234 2.63 23.01 9.98
CA GLY A 234 1.92 23.53 11.14
C GLY A 234 2.34 22.91 12.45
N GLU A 235 1.42 22.92 13.39
CA GLU A 235 1.59 22.38 14.75
C GLU A 235 1.82 20.87 14.73
N THR A 236 1.15 20.15 13.83
CA THR A 236 1.31 18.69 13.69
C THR A 236 2.75 18.31 13.34
N ALA A 237 3.37 19.00 12.37
CA ALA A 237 4.78 18.77 12.03
C ALA A 237 5.74 19.04 13.19
N ARG A 238 5.50 20.13 13.96
CA ARG A 238 6.32 20.46 15.13
C ARG A 238 6.24 19.37 16.18
N ARG A 239 5.06 18.86 16.50
CA ARG A 239 4.85 17.78 17.47
C ARG A 239 5.54 16.48 17.04
N ILE A 240 5.45 16.12 15.76
CA ILE A 240 6.16 14.94 15.23
C ILE A 240 7.67 15.13 15.41
N ALA A 241 8.22 16.27 14.99
CA ALA A 241 9.66 16.54 15.10
C ALA A 241 10.15 16.61 16.56
N GLU A 242 9.38 17.19 17.48
CA GLU A 242 9.67 17.24 18.92
C GLU A 242 9.67 15.84 19.53
N PHE A 243 8.69 15.01 19.20
CA PHE A 243 8.62 13.62 19.66
C PHE A 243 9.84 12.82 19.17
N HIS A 244 10.20 12.93 17.88
CA HIS A 244 11.40 12.27 17.36
C HIS A 244 12.67 12.76 18.04
N ARG A 245 12.81 14.07 18.28
CA ARG A 245 13.95 14.62 18.99
C ARG A 245 14.04 14.11 20.44
N ALA A 246 12.91 13.99 21.13
CA ALA A 246 12.87 13.51 22.51
C ALA A 246 13.20 12.01 22.65
N GLU A 247 12.84 11.21 21.64
CA GLU A 247 12.98 9.75 21.61
C GLU A 247 14.13 9.27 20.69
N ASP A 248 15.10 10.14 20.37
CA ASP A 248 16.28 9.88 19.51
C ASP A 248 15.89 9.32 18.11
N GLY A 249 14.76 9.76 17.55
CA GLY A 249 14.31 9.40 16.21
C GLY A 249 14.91 10.30 15.12
N PRO A 250 15.03 9.83 13.88
CA PRO A 250 15.77 10.53 12.83
C PRO A 250 14.98 11.65 12.12
N LEU A 251 13.65 11.73 12.28
CA LEU A 251 12.81 12.67 11.53
C LEU A 251 12.83 14.06 12.17
N VAL A 252 13.12 15.08 11.37
CA VAL A 252 13.13 16.48 11.79
C VAL A 252 12.08 17.30 11.05
N TYR A 253 11.78 18.50 11.56
CA TYR A 253 10.78 19.40 10.98
C TYR A 253 11.00 19.68 9.49
N ASP A 254 12.24 19.91 9.07
CA ASP A 254 12.57 20.25 7.68
C ASP A 254 12.34 19.07 6.71
N ASP A 255 12.39 17.82 7.19
CA ASP A 255 12.03 16.65 6.38
C ASP A 255 10.54 16.65 6.06
N LEU A 256 9.71 17.05 7.03
CA LEU A 256 8.27 17.19 6.86
C LEU A 256 7.93 18.42 5.99
N ALA A 257 8.46 19.59 6.34
CA ALA A 257 8.14 20.85 5.70
C ALA A 257 8.52 20.91 4.21
N GLY A 258 9.56 20.18 3.83
CA GLY A 258 10.06 20.10 2.45
C GLY A 258 9.40 18.99 1.61
N PHE A 259 8.54 18.16 2.19
CA PHE A 259 7.94 17.01 1.49
C PHE A 259 6.74 17.43 0.62
N SER A 260 6.61 16.77 -0.52
CA SER A 260 5.37 16.71 -1.32
C SER A 260 5.33 15.41 -2.12
N VAL A 261 4.12 14.86 -2.30
CA VAL A 261 3.92 13.71 -3.20
C VAL A 261 4.06 14.12 -4.66
N GLU A 262 4.44 13.15 -5.48
CA GLU A 262 4.46 13.31 -6.93
C GLU A 262 3.17 12.78 -7.54
N VAL A 263 2.76 13.38 -8.64
CA VAL A 263 1.64 12.96 -9.47
C VAL A 263 2.15 12.77 -10.89
N ALA A 264 1.94 11.57 -11.45
CA ALA A 264 2.40 11.23 -12.78
C ALA A 264 1.33 10.38 -13.51
N PRO A 265 1.40 10.26 -14.85
CA PRO A 265 0.61 9.26 -15.56
C PRO A 265 0.93 7.86 -15.08
N ALA A 266 -0.11 7.02 -14.91
CA ALA A 266 0.06 5.64 -14.50
C ALA A 266 0.74 4.80 -15.60
N LEU A 267 1.57 3.83 -15.20
CA LEU A 267 2.13 2.83 -16.11
C LEU A 267 1.04 1.89 -16.61
N ARG A 268 1.18 1.38 -17.83
CA ARG A 268 0.17 0.52 -18.46
C ARG A 268 0.78 -0.67 -19.17
N ALA A 269 0.04 -1.80 -19.21
CA ALA A 269 0.33 -2.95 -20.06
C ALA A 269 -0.96 -3.54 -20.62
N ARG A 270 -0.90 -4.09 -21.83
CA ARG A 270 -2.01 -4.81 -22.47
C ARG A 270 -1.89 -6.31 -22.22
N PHE A 271 -3.03 -6.93 -21.96
CA PHE A 271 -3.20 -8.38 -21.84
C PHE A 271 -4.51 -8.80 -22.53
N GLY A 272 -4.42 -9.45 -23.66
CA GLY A 272 -5.58 -9.77 -24.48
C GLY A 272 -6.41 -8.51 -24.83
N ALA A 273 -7.70 -8.54 -24.51
CA ALA A 273 -8.63 -7.43 -24.71
C ALA A 273 -8.58 -6.35 -23.62
N TYR A 274 -7.73 -6.54 -22.60
CA TYR A 274 -7.65 -5.66 -21.44
C TYR A 274 -6.39 -4.81 -21.45
N GLU A 275 -6.48 -3.66 -20.79
CA GLU A 275 -5.33 -2.84 -20.42
C GLU A 275 -5.32 -2.71 -18.90
N VAL A 276 -4.16 -2.85 -18.26
CA VAL A 276 -4.00 -2.71 -16.81
C VAL A 276 -3.08 -1.56 -16.50
N ALA A 277 -3.51 -0.65 -15.63
CA ALA A 277 -2.74 0.45 -15.09
C ALA A 277 -2.24 0.14 -13.69
N ALA A 278 -1.02 0.55 -13.37
CA ALA A 278 -0.39 0.42 -12.05
C ALA A 278 0.49 1.63 -11.74
N CYS A 279 0.85 1.79 -10.46
CA CYS A 279 1.83 2.78 -10.03
C CYS A 279 3.25 2.46 -10.55
N GLY A 280 4.16 3.44 -10.46
CA GLY A 280 5.53 3.37 -10.97
C GLY A 280 6.48 2.47 -10.19
N PHE A 281 7.74 2.48 -10.60
CA PHE A 281 8.81 1.59 -10.11
C PHE A 281 9.28 1.89 -8.66
N TRP A 282 8.81 2.96 -8.05
CA TRP A 282 8.99 3.26 -6.63
C TRP A 282 8.19 2.30 -5.72
N CYS A 283 7.28 1.53 -6.28
CA CYS A 283 6.56 0.44 -5.62
C CYS A 283 6.59 -0.83 -6.49
N GLN A 284 5.93 -1.89 -6.05
CA GLN A 284 5.87 -3.15 -6.82
C GLN A 284 4.74 -3.22 -7.86
N GLY A 285 4.03 -2.12 -8.14
CA GLY A 285 2.96 -2.09 -9.15
C GLY A 285 3.35 -2.68 -10.51
N PRO A 286 4.53 -2.33 -11.09
CA PRO A 286 4.95 -2.85 -12.37
C PRO A 286 5.20 -4.36 -12.43
N VAL A 287 5.34 -5.05 -11.29
CA VAL A 287 5.42 -6.53 -11.25
C VAL A 287 4.18 -7.16 -11.88
N LEU A 288 2.99 -6.63 -11.57
CA LEU A 288 1.75 -7.10 -12.18
C LEU A 288 1.80 -6.94 -13.71
N LEU A 289 2.26 -5.78 -14.18
CA LEU A 289 2.37 -5.50 -15.63
C LEU A 289 3.39 -6.42 -16.31
N GLN A 290 4.52 -6.72 -15.65
CA GLN A 290 5.50 -7.69 -16.16
C GLN A 290 4.92 -9.11 -16.20
N MET A 291 4.21 -9.54 -15.15
CA MET A 291 3.56 -10.85 -15.14
C MET A 291 2.53 -11.00 -16.26
N LEU A 292 1.71 -9.97 -16.50
CA LEU A 292 0.76 -9.94 -17.61
C LEU A 292 1.48 -10.00 -18.97
N ASN A 293 2.59 -9.27 -19.14
CA ASN A 293 3.41 -9.36 -20.36
C ASN A 293 4.04 -10.75 -20.56
N LEU A 294 4.45 -11.42 -19.48
CA LEU A 294 4.97 -12.79 -19.53
C LEU A 294 3.90 -13.82 -19.92
N LEU A 295 2.65 -13.58 -19.56
CA LEU A 295 1.53 -14.48 -19.85
C LEU A 295 0.82 -14.13 -21.17
N ASP A 296 1.07 -12.97 -21.73
CA ASP A 296 0.42 -12.54 -22.97
C ASP A 296 0.75 -13.48 -24.16
N GLY A 297 -0.28 -13.96 -24.84
CA GLY A 297 -0.16 -14.97 -25.89
C GLY A 297 -0.02 -16.42 -25.41
N VAL A 298 -0.11 -16.67 -24.09
CA VAL A 298 -0.22 -18.03 -23.54
C VAL A 298 -1.69 -18.42 -23.48
N ASP A 299 -2.06 -19.57 -24.03
CA ASP A 299 -3.41 -20.13 -23.92
C ASP A 299 -3.61 -20.72 -22.51
N LEU A 300 -3.93 -19.84 -21.56
CA LEU A 300 -4.15 -20.22 -20.16
C LEU A 300 -5.42 -21.08 -19.99
N ALA A 301 -6.44 -20.86 -20.82
CA ALA A 301 -7.67 -21.63 -20.77
C ALA A 301 -7.42 -23.10 -21.13
N ALA A 302 -6.58 -23.37 -22.15
CA ALA A 302 -6.19 -24.73 -22.54
C ALA A 302 -5.40 -25.48 -21.47
N LEU A 303 -4.73 -24.78 -20.54
CA LEU A 303 -4.06 -25.41 -19.40
C LEU A 303 -5.05 -25.94 -18.35
N GLY A 304 -6.28 -25.46 -18.35
CA GLY A 304 -7.32 -25.78 -17.37
C GLY A 304 -7.13 -25.04 -16.06
N HIS A 305 -8.18 -24.34 -15.62
CA HIS A 305 -8.17 -23.51 -14.42
C HIS A 305 -7.72 -24.30 -13.17
N ASN A 306 -6.75 -23.79 -12.44
CA ASN A 306 -6.14 -24.40 -11.26
C ASN A 306 -5.55 -25.81 -11.46
N SER A 307 -5.32 -26.24 -12.69
CA SER A 307 -4.56 -27.47 -12.97
C SER A 307 -3.10 -27.32 -12.53
N PRO A 308 -2.35 -28.43 -12.32
CA PRO A 308 -0.91 -28.37 -12.06
C PRO A 308 -0.14 -27.58 -13.14
N ALA A 309 -0.50 -27.71 -14.42
CA ALA A 309 0.13 -27.00 -15.52
C ALA A 309 -0.15 -25.48 -15.46
N TYR A 310 -1.40 -25.08 -15.13
CA TYR A 310 -1.78 -23.70 -14.93
C TYR A 310 -1.03 -23.07 -13.75
N LEU A 311 -1.04 -23.73 -12.59
CA LEU A 311 -0.36 -23.25 -11.38
C LEU A 311 1.15 -23.17 -11.59
N HIS A 312 1.75 -24.16 -12.24
CA HIS A 312 3.16 -24.15 -12.59
C HIS A 312 3.50 -22.92 -13.46
N ARG A 313 2.70 -22.65 -14.48
CA ARG A 313 2.88 -21.46 -15.33
C ARG A 313 2.83 -20.16 -14.52
N LEU A 314 1.87 -20.02 -13.61
CA LEU A 314 1.75 -18.82 -12.76
C LEU A 314 2.93 -18.67 -11.80
N VAL A 315 3.32 -19.74 -11.11
CA VAL A 315 4.42 -19.72 -10.13
C VAL A 315 5.74 -19.31 -10.81
N GLU A 316 6.07 -19.90 -11.96
CA GLU A 316 7.28 -19.56 -12.70
C GLU A 316 7.23 -18.11 -13.24
N THR A 317 6.07 -17.64 -13.67
CA THR A 317 5.86 -16.24 -14.07
C THR A 317 6.13 -15.28 -12.90
N VAL A 318 5.64 -15.60 -11.70
CA VAL A 318 5.90 -14.83 -10.48
C VAL A 318 7.39 -14.80 -10.19
N LYS A 319 8.08 -15.94 -10.15
CA LYS A 319 9.54 -16.02 -9.90
C LYS A 319 10.32 -15.12 -10.84
N ILE A 320 10.02 -15.18 -12.15
CA ILE A 320 10.72 -14.40 -13.17
C ILE A 320 10.52 -12.89 -12.96
N ALA A 321 9.28 -12.45 -12.71
CA ALA A 321 8.97 -11.03 -12.52
C ALA A 321 9.56 -10.49 -11.20
N PHE A 322 9.53 -11.29 -10.13
CA PHE A 322 10.08 -10.89 -8.83
C PHE A 322 11.62 -10.82 -8.84
N ALA A 323 12.29 -11.69 -9.60
CA ALA A 323 13.73 -11.60 -9.80
C ALA A 323 14.13 -10.26 -10.45
N ASP A 324 13.36 -9.80 -11.44
CA ASP A 324 13.58 -8.49 -12.07
C ASP A 324 13.25 -7.34 -11.12
N ARG A 325 12.17 -7.46 -10.32
CA ARG A 325 11.82 -6.49 -9.28
C ARG A 325 12.98 -6.25 -8.31
N ASP A 326 13.54 -7.31 -7.77
CA ASP A 326 14.58 -7.21 -6.76
C ASP A 326 15.87 -6.60 -7.31
N ALA A 327 16.18 -6.80 -8.58
CA ALA A 327 17.38 -6.26 -9.20
C ALA A 327 17.23 -4.82 -9.70
N TRP A 328 16.02 -4.41 -10.12
CA TRP A 328 15.85 -3.19 -10.91
C TRP A 328 14.96 -2.12 -10.30
N TYR A 329 14.04 -2.49 -9.36
CA TYR A 329 13.09 -1.53 -8.83
C TYR A 329 13.69 -0.71 -7.68
N GLY A 330 13.41 0.57 -7.70
CA GLY A 330 13.82 1.54 -6.69
C GLY A 330 13.27 2.91 -7.03
N ASP A 331 13.63 3.89 -6.20
CA ASP A 331 13.25 5.28 -6.42
C ASP A 331 13.89 5.82 -7.71
N PRO A 332 13.10 6.20 -8.76
CA PRO A 332 13.65 6.67 -10.02
C PRO A 332 14.50 7.95 -9.94
N HIS A 333 14.40 8.71 -8.85
CA HIS A 333 15.26 9.88 -8.61
C HIS A 333 16.69 9.48 -8.19
N PHE A 334 16.87 8.27 -7.71
CA PHE A 334 18.16 7.77 -7.19
C PHE A 334 18.78 6.67 -8.05
N VAL A 335 17.94 5.94 -8.80
CA VAL A 335 18.39 4.83 -9.64
C VAL A 335 17.79 4.91 -11.03
N LYS A 336 18.60 4.59 -12.04
CA LYS A 336 18.11 4.52 -13.41
C LYS A 336 17.36 3.20 -13.61
N VAL A 337 16.04 3.25 -13.49
CA VAL A 337 15.19 2.09 -13.76
C VAL A 337 14.97 1.95 -15.27
N PRO A 338 15.27 0.80 -15.89
CA PRO A 338 15.08 0.57 -17.32
C PRO A 338 13.61 0.24 -17.64
N ALA A 339 12.70 1.20 -17.39
CA ALA A 339 11.25 1.02 -17.43
C ALA A 339 10.75 0.50 -18.79
N ASP A 340 11.18 1.12 -19.90
CA ASP A 340 10.78 0.73 -21.25
C ASP A 340 11.19 -0.70 -21.58
N GLY A 341 12.41 -1.10 -21.17
CA GLY A 341 12.90 -2.47 -21.32
C GLY A 341 12.07 -3.45 -20.53
N LEU A 342 11.91 -3.20 -19.23
CA LEU A 342 11.19 -4.08 -18.29
C LEU A 342 9.73 -4.33 -18.71
N LEU A 343 9.05 -3.33 -19.26
CA LEU A 343 7.65 -3.43 -19.69
C LEU A 343 7.48 -3.77 -21.17
N SER A 344 8.58 -3.99 -21.92
CA SER A 344 8.49 -4.33 -23.34
C SER A 344 8.05 -5.78 -23.56
N LYS A 345 7.27 -6.01 -24.61
CA LYS A 345 6.88 -7.37 -25.05
C LYS A 345 8.10 -8.20 -25.51
N ALA A 346 9.12 -7.54 -26.08
CA ALA A 346 10.36 -8.20 -26.51
C ALA A 346 11.13 -8.76 -25.30
N TYR A 347 11.27 -7.99 -24.22
CA TYR A 347 11.89 -8.47 -23.00
C TYR A 347 11.08 -9.59 -22.35
N ALA A 348 9.76 -9.45 -22.29
CA ALA A 348 8.88 -10.51 -21.77
C ALA A 348 9.04 -11.80 -22.58
N ALA A 349 9.17 -11.75 -23.90
CA ALA A 349 9.42 -12.92 -24.73
C ALA A 349 10.76 -13.58 -24.41
N ALA A 350 11.84 -12.79 -24.25
CA ALA A 350 13.14 -13.31 -23.85
C ALA A 350 13.10 -13.99 -22.47
N ARG A 351 12.43 -13.36 -21.50
CA ARG A 351 12.28 -13.93 -20.13
C ARG A 351 11.40 -15.17 -20.11
N ARG A 352 10.39 -15.24 -20.98
CA ARG A 352 9.49 -16.40 -21.12
C ARG A 352 10.24 -17.65 -21.56
N ALA A 353 11.35 -17.51 -22.27
CA ALA A 353 12.21 -18.64 -22.68
C ALA A 353 12.83 -19.41 -21.50
N LEU A 354 12.82 -18.86 -20.30
CA LEU A 354 13.24 -19.57 -19.07
C LEU A 354 12.22 -20.60 -18.58
N PHE A 355 11.00 -20.55 -19.06
CA PHE A 355 9.94 -21.47 -18.65
C PHE A 355 10.14 -22.84 -19.33
N ASP A 356 10.15 -23.90 -18.51
CA ASP A 356 10.11 -25.29 -18.93
C ASP A 356 8.81 -25.94 -18.41
N ALA A 357 7.99 -26.47 -19.30
CA ALA A 357 6.71 -27.09 -18.93
C ALA A 357 6.85 -28.37 -18.08
N GLY A 358 7.97 -29.04 -18.18
CA GLY A 358 8.26 -30.31 -17.47
C GLY A 358 9.05 -30.13 -16.16
N ARG A 359 9.57 -28.92 -15.88
CA ARG A 359 10.49 -28.71 -14.77
C ARG A 359 10.36 -27.31 -14.16
N ALA A 360 10.13 -27.25 -12.86
CA ALA A 360 10.18 -26.00 -12.11
C ALA A 360 11.62 -25.47 -11.99
N LEU A 361 11.77 -24.15 -12.02
CA LEU A 361 13.01 -23.51 -11.61
C LEU A 361 13.29 -23.85 -10.13
N PRO A 362 14.50 -24.34 -9.80
CA PRO A 362 14.79 -24.82 -8.43
C PRO A 362 14.70 -23.69 -7.41
N ASP A 363 15.06 -22.46 -7.82
CA ASP A 363 15.09 -21.25 -7.00
C ASP A 363 14.59 -20.04 -7.81
N MET A 364 14.75 -18.85 -7.25
CA MET A 364 14.57 -17.61 -7.99
C MET A 364 15.59 -17.53 -9.13
N PRO A 365 15.16 -17.29 -10.38
CA PRO A 365 16.09 -17.14 -11.49
C PRO A 365 16.93 -15.88 -11.35
N ALA A 366 18.04 -15.81 -12.07
CA ALA A 366 18.75 -14.54 -12.24
C ALA A 366 17.84 -13.50 -12.89
N ALA A 367 17.98 -12.23 -12.49
CA ALA A 367 17.32 -11.13 -13.18
C ALA A 367 17.76 -11.06 -14.64
N GLY A 368 16.88 -10.62 -15.52
CA GLY A 368 17.22 -10.39 -16.91
C GLY A 368 17.99 -9.08 -17.13
N ASP A 369 18.41 -8.87 -18.36
CA ASP A 369 19.02 -7.61 -18.80
C ASP A 369 18.01 -6.84 -19.70
N PRO A 370 17.23 -5.90 -19.12
CA PRO A 370 16.23 -5.16 -19.86
C PRO A 370 16.83 -4.13 -20.84
N TYR A 371 18.10 -3.75 -20.69
CA TYR A 371 18.79 -2.89 -21.65
C TYR A 371 19.14 -3.61 -22.95
N ARG A 372 19.47 -4.90 -22.84
CA ARG A 372 19.79 -5.76 -23.99
C ARG A 372 18.63 -6.67 -24.40
N LEU A 373 17.50 -6.55 -23.74
CA LEU A 373 16.34 -7.43 -23.88
C LEU A 373 16.71 -8.93 -23.77
N ALA A 374 17.66 -9.25 -22.88
CA ALA A 374 18.21 -10.59 -22.68
C ALA A 374 17.58 -11.30 -21.49
N ALA A 375 17.43 -12.63 -21.58
CA ALA A 375 16.80 -13.46 -20.57
C ALA A 375 17.53 -13.47 -19.21
N ALA A 376 18.85 -13.26 -19.20
CA ALA A 376 19.66 -13.19 -17.99
C ALA A 376 20.70 -12.05 -18.08
N LYS A 377 21.02 -11.44 -16.95
CA LYS A 377 22.19 -10.58 -16.80
C LYS A 377 23.46 -11.41 -17.03
N SER A 378 24.49 -10.78 -17.62
CA SER A 378 25.83 -11.34 -17.58
C SER A 378 26.29 -11.47 -16.11
N ARG A 379 27.14 -12.45 -15.81
CA ARG A 379 27.68 -12.67 -14.46
C ARG A 379 28.34 -11.42 -13.84
N GLU A 380 28.88 -10.54 -14.68
CA GLU A 380 29.51 -9.26 -14.24
C GLU A 380 28.51 -8.21 -13.77
N SER A 381 27.23 -8.32 -14.16
CA SER A 381 26.15 -7.42 -13.72
C SER A 381 25.15 -8.08 -12.75
N ALA A 382 25.36 -9.33 -12.40
CA ALA A 382 24.55 -9.97 -11.38
C ALA A 382 24.91 -9.40 -10.02
N LEU A 383 24.07 -8.49 -9.51
CA LEU A 383 24.06 -8.20 -8.08
C LEU A 383 23.76 -9.53 -7.35
N PRO A 384 24.56 -9.92 -6.33
CA PRO A 384 24.13 -10.99 -5.46
C PRO A 384 22.69 -10.66 -5.02
N LEU A 385 21.79 -11.61 -5.09
CA LEU A 385 20.55 -11.52 -4.32
C LEU A 385 21.04 -11.42 -2.86
N ALA A 386 21.18 -10.20 -2.36
CA ALA A 386 21.45 -10.00 -0.96
C ALA A 386 20.33 -10.70 -0.25
N GLY A 387 20.65 -11.76 0.49
CA GLY A 387 19.71 -12.37 1.39
C GLY A 387 19.14 -11.21 2.21
N GLY A 388 17.88 -10.87 1.96
CA GLY A 388 17.22 -9.88 2.78
C GLY A 388 17.52 -10.31 4.21
N SER A 389 17.96 -9.41 5.06
CA SER A 389 17.92 -9.63 6.50
C SER A 389 16.63 -10.40 6.72
N ALA A 390 16.70 -11.56 7.42
CA ALA A 390 15.51 -12.32 7.76
C ALA A 390 14.59 -11.36 8.52
N ALA A 391 13.83 -10.59 7.77
CA ALA A 391 12.84 -9.70 8.32
C ALA A 391 11.88 -10.61 9.08
N GLU A 392 11.57 -10.24 10.32
CA GLU A 392 10.41 -10.82 11.02
C GLU A 392 9.30 -10.97 9.98
N PRO A 393 8.59 -12.13 9.95
CA PRO A 393 7.52 -12.34 8.97
C PRO A 393 6.65 -11.09 8.95
N ALA A 394 6.54 -10.48 7.76
CA ALA A 394 5.85 -9.21 7.60
C ALA A 394 4.47 -9.35 8.24
N SER A 395 4.21 -8.55 9.27
CA SER A 395 2.86 -8.46 9.84
C SER A 395 1.93 -8.13 8.66
N LEU A 396 0.78 -8.81 8.62
CA LEU A 396 -0.28 -8.42 7.67
C LEU A 396 -0.57 -6.94 7.90
N ASP A 397 -0.20 -6.12 6.96
CA ASP A 397 -0.44 -4.69 6.94
C ASP A 397 -1.07 -4.32 5.61
N THR A 398 -1.65 -3.18 5.50
CA THR A 398 -2.32 -2.67 4.30
C THR A 398 -3.83 -2.92 4.31
N SER A 399 -4.54 -1.94 3.81
CA SER A 399 -5.96 -2.04 3.48
C SER A 399 -6.17 -1.60 2.03
N TYR A 400 -7.40 -1.66 1.55
CA TYR A 400 -7.72 -1.30 0.18
C TYR A 400 -8.97 -0.45 0.10
N VAL A 401 -8.99 0.47 -0.88
CA VAL A 401 -10.14 1.29 -1.25
C VAL A 401 -10.33 1.27 -2.75
N ALA A 402 -11.54 0.97 -3.20
CA ALA A 402 -11.99 1.12 -4.58
C ALA A 402 -13.28 1.91 -4.62
N VAL A 403 -13.36 2.88 -5.51
CA VAL A 403 -14.59 3.64 -5.79
C VAL A 403 -14.74 3.82 -7.29
N VAL A 404 -15.98 3.66 -7.76
CA VAL A 404 -16.39 4.05 -9.12
C VAL A 404 -17.64 4.90 -8.98
N ASP A 405 -17.69 6.09 -9.61
CA ASP A 405 -18.84 6.99 -9.57
C ASP A 405 -19.75 6.86 -10.82
N ALA A 406 -20.80 7.66 -10.85
CA ALA A 406 -21.80 7.64 -11.92
C ALA A 406 -21.23 8.10 -13.29
N GLU A 407 -20.20 8.92 -13.27
CA GLU A 407 -19.49 9.42 -14.47
C GLU A 407 -18.47 8.40 -14.99
N GLY A 408 -18.22 7.32 -14.25
CA GLY A 408 -17.22 6.31 -14.56
C GLY A 408 -15.80 6.67 -14.13
N ASN A 409 -15.63 7.73 -13.32
CA ASN A 409 -14.34 7.99 -12.69
C ASN A 409 -14.03 6.87 -11.70
N GLY A 410 -12.73 6.55 -11.56
CA GLY A 410 -12.25 5.49 -10.69
C GLY A 410 -11.24 5.98 -9.68
N PHE A 411 -11.30 5.41 -8.49
CA PHE A 411 -10.30 5.59 -7.44
C PHE A 411 -9.86 4.23 -6.93
N SER A 412 -8.56 4.01 -6.81
CA SER A 412 -7.97 2.77 -6.31
C SER A 412 -6.78 3.11 -5.42
N ALA A 413 -6.81 2.73 -4.16
CA ALA A 413 -5.73 3.05 -3.21
C ALA A 413 -5.43 1.89 -2.28
N THR A 414 -4.15 1.75 -1.91
CA THR A 414 -3.67 0.78 -0.92
C THR A 414 -3.02 1.49 0.27
N PRO A 415 -3.82 2.16 1.15
CA PRO A 415 -3.28 2.77 2.36
C PRO A 415 -2.74 1.69 3.31
N SER A 416 -1.66 2.02 4.03
CA SER A 416 -0.95 1.06 4.85
C SER A 416 -0.30 1.69 6.08
N ASP A 417 0.47 0.89 6.79
CA ASP A 417 1.26 1.12 7.99
C ASP A 417 0.51 0.81 9.29
N PRO A 418 0.79 -0.39 9.83
CA PRO A 418 0.17 -0.83 11.08
C PRO A 418 0.75 -0.08 12.28
N ASN A 419 -0.04 0.01 13.33
CA ASN A 419 0.30 0.71 14.56
C ASN A 419 1.24 -0.06 15.51
N VAL A 420 1.71 -1.25 15.11
CA VAL A 420 2.48 -2.17 15.99
C VAL A 420 3.99 -2.04 15.87
N ASP A 421 4.48 -1.37 14.84
CA ASP A 421 5.91 -1.37 14.49
C ASP A 421 6.64 -0.08 14.87
N SER A 422 5.93 0.92 15.40
CA SER A 422 6.48 2.20 15.86
C SER A 422 5.59 2.82 16.92
N PRO A 423 6.08 3.73 17.79
CA PRO A 423 5.26 4.38 18.81
C PRO A 423 4.22 5.32 18.19
N VAL A 424 3.09 5.44 18.87
CA VAL A 424 2.14 6.54 18.64
C VAL A 424 2.80 7.85 19.04
N VAL A 425 2.77 8.84 18.17
CA VAL A 425 3.29 10.18 18.47
C VAL A 425 2.30 10.92 19.38
N ALA A 426 2.76 11.25 20.59
CA ALA A 426 1.95 11.97 21.57
C ALA A 426 1.49 13.33 21.02
N GLY A 427 0.22 13.68 21.24
CA GLY A 427 -0.40 14.91 20.78
C GLY A 427 -0.71 14.96 19.26
N VAL A 428 -0.36 13.88 18.53
CA VAL A 428 -0.75 13.63 17.14
C VAL A 428 -1.74 12.47 17.06
N GLY A 429 -1.52 11.43 17.88
CA GLY A 429 -2.45 10.32 18.07
C GLY A 429 -2.36 9.22 17.01
N CYS A 430 -1.30 9.17 16.22
CA CYS A 430 -1.05 8.09 15.26
C CYS A 430 0.45 7.75 15.16
N VAL A 431 0.72 6.61 14.54
CA VAL A 431 2.08 6.16 14.20
C VAL A 431 2.52 6.86 12.92
N VAL A 432 3.74 7.40 12.90
CA VAL A 432 4.38 7.91 11.68
C VAL A 432 5.01 6.73 10.94
N SER A 433 4.85 6.72 9.62
CA SER A 433 5.19 5.61 8.73
C SER A 433 6.48 4.85 9.07
N PRO A 434 6.41 3.57 9.47
CA PRO A 434 7.58 2.73 9.72
C PRO A 434 8.10 2.05 8.46
N ARG A 435 7.73 2.53 7.27
CA ARG A 435 7.96 1.89 5.97
C ARG A 435 9.43 1.83 5.54
N GLY A 436 10.31 2.51 6.25
CA GLY A 436 11.75 2.36 6.09
C GLY A 436 12.27 0.94 6.32
N SER A 437 11.46 0.06 6.94
CA SER A 437 11.73 -1.38 7.02
C SER A 437 11.88 -2.06 5.65
N GLN A 438 11.39 -1.44 4.57
CA GLN A 438 11.44 -1.97 3.20
C GLN A 438 12.66 -1.48 2.41
N GLY A 439 13.71 -1.04 3.09
CA GLY A 439 15.01 -0.69 2.51
C GLY A 439 16.05 -1.78 2.69
N TRP A 440 17.14 -1.67 1.94
CA TRP A 440 18.30 -2.55 2.01
C TRP A 440 19.51 -1.78 2.55
N LEU A 441 20.41 -2.48 3.22
CA LEU A 441 21.68 -1.91 3.69
C LEU A 441 22.85 -2.26 2.77
N ASP A 442 22.64 -3.11 1.78
CA ASP A 442 23.61 -3.41 0.73
C ASP A 442 23.78 -2.19 -0.19
N PRO A 443 24.99 -1.61 -0.30
CA PRO A 443 25.23 -0.38 -1.04
C PRO A 443 25.00 -0.50 -2.55
N VAL A 444 24.98 -1.72 -3.10
CA VAL A 444 24.76 -1.94 -4.53
C VAL A 444 23.30 -2.24 -4.88
N HIS A 445 22.44 -2.40 -3.87
CA HIS A 445 21.03 -2.68 -4.10
C HIS A 445 20.27 -1.44 -4.59
N ALA A 446 19.41 -1.61 -5.61
CA ALA A 446 18.62 -0.50 -6.16
C ALA A 446 17.78 0.24 -5.11
N SER A 447 17.31 -0.45 -4.06
CA SER A 447 16.54 0.10 -2.95
C SER A 447 17.37 0.27 -1.66
N VAL A 448 18.69 0.52 -1.77
CA VAL A 448 19.51 0.83 -0.61
C VAL A 448 19.01 2.07 0.11
N VAL A 449 19.05 2.05 1.44
CA VAL A 449 18.72 3.19 2.30
C VAL A 449 19.64 4.37 2.00
N ALA A 450 19.07 5.51 1.68
CA ALA A 450 19.77 6.76 1.49
C ALA A 450 18.90 7.96 1.90
N PRO A 451 19.50 9.05 2.39
CA PRO A 451 18.77 10.27 2.71
C PRO A 451 17.94 10.80 1.54
N GLY A 452 16.68 11.15 1.78
CA GLY A 452 15.80 11.67 0.75
C GLY A 452 15.29 10.66 -0.26
N LYS A 453 15.70 9.39 -0.19
CA LYS A 453 15.27 8.32 -1.08
C LYS A 453 14.03 7.61 -0.55
N ARG A 454 13.08 7.29 -1.41
CA ARG A 454 11.92 6.46 -1.06
C ARG A 454 12.32 4.98 -0.95
N PRO A 455 11.86 4.24 0.08
CA PRO A 455 11.96 2.78 0.06
C PRO A 455 11.09 2.20 -1.07
N ARG A 456 11.44 1.03 -1.61
CA ARG A 456 10.58 0.31 -2.55
C ARG A 456 9.36 -0.21 -1.81
N LEU A 457 8.19 0.35 -2.12
CA LEU A 457 6.95 0.05 -1.42
C LEU A 457 6.28 -1.23 -1.96
N THR A 458 5.75 -2.08 -1.06
CA THR A 458 4.92 -3.23 -1.45
C THR A 458 3.46 -2.86 -1.75
N PRO A 459 2.76 -1.99 -1.00
CA PRO A 459 1.42 -1.54 -1.36
C PRO A 459 1.37 -0.95 -2.78
N ALA A 460 0.47 -1.46 -3.62
CA ALA A 460 0.34 -1.00 -5.00
C ALA A 460 -1.06 -1.32 -5.54
N PRO A 461 -1.92 -0.32 -5.76
CA PRO A 461 -3.21 -0.47 -6.39
C PRO A 461 -3.07 -0.69 -7.90
N ALA A 462 -4.12 -1.22 -8.53
CA ALA A 462 -4.22 -1.32 -9.98
C ALA A 462 -5.63 -0.96 -10.47
N MET A 463 -5.75 -0.72 -11.77
CA MET A 463 -7.01 -0.56 -12.50
C MET A 463 -6.95 -1.32 -13.81
N ALA A 464 -8.01 -2.07 -14.12
CA ALA A 464 -8.16 -2.74 -15.41
C ALA A 464 -9.19 -2.00 -16.27
N PHE A 465 -8.94 -1.96 -17.59
CA PHE A 465 -9.78 -1.34 -18.59
C PHE A 465 -10.12 -2.37 -19.68
N LYS A 466 -11.33 -2.26 -20.23
CA LYS A 466 -11.77 -3.02 -21.40
C LYS A 466 -12.46 -2.07 -22.36
N ASP A 467 -12.09 -2.14 -23.63
CA ASP A 467 -12.64 -1.27 -24.68
C ASP A 467 -12.57 0.24 -24.32
N GLY A 468 -11.47 0.65 -23.70
CA GLY A 468 -11.23 2.04 -23.26
C GLY A 468 -12.02 2.50 -22.03
N ARG A 469 -12.83 1.63 -21.41
CA ARG A 469 -13.63 1.94 -20.23
C ARG A 469 -13.06 1.25 -18.99
N LEU A 470 -13.16 1.90 -17.84
CA LEU A 470 -12.80 1.28 -16.56
C LEU A 470 -13.62 0.01 -16.35
N PHE A 471 -12.93 -1.13 -16.28
CA PHE A 471 -13.51 -2.43 -16.00
C PHE A 471 -13.53 -2.71 -14.49
N MET A 472 -12.40 -2.47 -13.81
CA MET A 472 -12.25 -2.81 -12.40
C MET A 472 -11.08 -2.07 -11.76
N PRO A 473 -11.27 -1.26 -10.70
CA PRO A 473 -10.21 -0.96 -9.74
C PRO A 473 -9.99 -2.18 -8.84
N PHE A 474 -8.74 -2.57 -8.58
CA PHE A 474 -8.42 -3.71 -7.72
C PHE A 474 -7.10 -3.56 -6.98
N GLY A 475 -7.02 -4.21 -5.84
CA GLY A 475 -5.87 -4.23 -4.94
C GLY A 475 -6.15 -5.13 -3.74
N THR A 476 -5.12 -5.45 -2.97
CA THR A 476 -5.23 -6.31 -1.80
C THR A 476 -4.14 -6.01 -0.78
N PRO A 477 -4.32 -6.28 0.52
CA PRO A 477 -3.24 -6.35 1.49
C PRO A 477 -2.34 -7.57 1.25
N GLY A 478 -1.18 -7.65 1.96
CA GLY A 478 -0.37 -8.86 2.04
C GLY A 478 1.07 -8.75 1.55
N GLY A 479 1.71 -7.58 1.60
CA GLY A 479 3.12 -7.44 1.24
C GLY A 479 3.43 -7.95 -0.17
N ASP A 480 4.36 -8.88 -0.29
CA ASP A 480 4.75 -9.48 -1.58
C ASP A 480 3.69 -10.41 -2.21
N VAL A 481 2.67 -10.83 -1.45
CA VAL A 481 1.54 -11.62 -1.98
C VAL A 481 0.60 -10.76 -2.82
N GLN A 482 0.56 -9.44 -2.63
CA GLN A 482 -0.39 -8.53 -3.30
C GLN A 482 -0.45 -8.75 -4.81
N GLN A 483 0.67 -8.64 -5.51
CA GLN A 483 0.70 -8.74 -6.97
C GLN A 483 0.36 -10.17 -7.46
N GLN A 484 0.68 -11.17 -6.68
CA GLN A 484 0.37 -12.59 -6.97
C GLN A 484 -1.14 -12.84 -6.87
N ALA A 485 -1.78 -12.35 -5.81
CA ALA A 485 -3.23 -12.48 -5.60
C ALA A 485 -4.00 -11.65 -6.65
N MET A 486 -3.56 -10.42 -6.93
CA MET A 486 -4.16 -9.55 -7.93
C MET A 486 -4.11 -10.17 -9.33
N LEU A 487 -2.99 -10.80 -9.69
CA LEU A 487 -2.87 -11.55 -10.95
C LEU A 487 -3.92 -12.66 -11.04
N GLN A 488 -4.03 -13.50 -10.02
CA GLN A 488 -4.95 -14.63 -10.03
C GLN A 488 -6.42 -14.17 -10.09
N VAL A 489 -6.80 -13.15 -9.29
CA VAL A 489 -8.16 -12.59 -9.33
C VAL A 489 -8.45 -12.00 -10.71
N PHE A 490 -7.52 -11.25 -11.30
CA PHE A 490 -7.69 -10.69 -12.64
C PHE A 490 -7.86 -11.79 -13.70
N LEU A 491 -7.02 -12.82 -13.68
CA LEU A 491 -7.12 -13.94 -14.62
C LEU A 491 -8.43 -14.72 -14.45
N ASN A 492 -8.91 -14.93 -13.22
CA ASN A 492 -10.19 -15.60 -12.97
C ASN A 492 -11.41 -14.87 -13.57
N LEU A 493 -11.27 -13.56 -13.82
CA LEU A 493 -12.34 -12.72 -14.39
C LEU A 493 -12.19 -12.52 -15.91
N THR A 494 -11.01 -12.82 -16.48
CA THR A 494 -10.66 -12.41 -17.84
C THR A 494 -10.25 -13.55 -18.76
N VAL A 495 -9.92 -14.71 -18.22
CA VAL A 495 -9.56 -15.97 -18.89
C VAL A 495 -10.59 -17.03 -18.56
#